data_511935f8abd7b8637d42548c1e7d9b7b
#
_entry.id   511935f8abd7b8637d42548c1e7d9b7b
#
_cell.length_a   1.000
_cell.length_b   1.000
_cell.length_c   1.000
_cell.angle_alpha   90.00
_cell.angle_beta   90.00
_cell.angle_gamma   90.00
#
_symmetry.space_group_name_H-M   'P 1'
#
loop_
_entity.id
_entity.type
_entity.pdbx_description
1 polymer ?
#
loop_
_entity_poly.entity_id
_entity_poly.type
_entity_poly.pdbx_seq_one_letter_code
_entity_poly.pdbx_strand_id
1 'polypeptide(L)'
;YPVHNNKFKFGTKGLASETADMVMPVDLENFSPTIDGTTEEWYAMDAEGWAKSAMTGKKLSFSFKGKRSVSDTGNDYIAGLAWKFGQDVMTKFEWEMVSGAKLACDVVVNVTTPGGGDTTNIDALEFEVTCYGKPTFTPPVAA
;
A
#
# COMPACT_ATOMS: atom_id res chain seq x y z
N TYR A 1 1.24 20.03 -0.49
CA TYR A 1 -0.07 19.60 0.02
C TYR A 1 0.09 18.83 1.33
N PRO A 2 -0.78 19.04 2.32
CA PRO A 2 -0.71 18.29 3.56
C PRO A 2 -0.96 16.78 3.35
N VAL A 3 -0.19 15.96 4.04
CA VAL A 3 -0.28 14.50 3.92
C VAL A 3 -1.66 13.97 4.30
N HIS A 4 -2.34 14.60 5.27
CA HIS A 4 -3.65 14.16 5.73
C HIS A 4 -4.75 14.26 4.68
N ASN A 5 -4.52 14.96 3.58
CA ASN A 5 -5.48 15.06 2.48
C ASN A 5 -5.43 13.86 1.54
N ASN A 6 -4.42 12.98 1.66
CA ASN A 6 -4.42 11.71 0.95
C ASN A 6 -5.46 10.76 1.56
N LYS A 7 -6.11 9.98 0.71
CA LYS A 7 -7.13 9.03 1.12
C LYS A 7 -6.77 7.63 0.66
N PHE A 8 -7.01 6.66 1.51
CA PHE A 8 -6.72 5.26 1.25
C PHE A 8 -7.97 4.43 1.52
N LYS A 9 -8.27 3.50 0.64
CA LYS A 9 -9.40 2.59 0.81
C LYS A 9 -8.94 1.16 0.63
N PHE A 10 -9.44 0.29 1.48
CA PHE A 10 -9.18 -1.14 1.43
C PHE A 10 -10.50 -1.90 1.30
N GLY A 11 -10.51 -2.96 0.50
CA GLY A 11 -11.68 -3.80 0.39
C GLY A 11 -11.80 -4.73 1.59
N THR A 12 -12.99 -4.80 2.19
CA THR A 12 -13.23 -5.63 3.38
C THR A 12 -13.60 -7.07 3.07
N LYS A 13 -13.75 -7.41 1.79
CA LYS A 13 -14.07 -8.78 1.33
C LYS A 13 -12.94 -9.41 0.51
N GLY A 14 -11.70 -8.96 0.73
CA GLY A 14 -10.55 -9.45 -0.03
C GLY A 14 -10.65 -9.10 -1.51
N LEU A 15 -10.20 -10.00 -2.37
CA LEU A 15 -10.22 -9.79 -3.82
C LEU A 15 -11.63 -9.72 -4.41
N ALA A 16 -12.66 -10.21 -3.69
CA ALA A 16 -14.04 -10.13 -4.12
C ALA A 16 -14.71 -8.81 -3.76
N SER A 17 -13.96 -7.85 -3.21
CA SER A 17 -14.50 -6.56 -2.80
C SER A 17 -15.01 -5.74 -3.99
N GLU A 18 -16.18 -5.14 -3.82
CA GLU A 18 -16.76 -4.19 -4.76
C GLU A 18 -16.57 -2.77 -4.23
N THR A 19 -16.96 -1.77 -5.02
CA THR A 19 -16.83 -0.36 -4.61
C THR A 19 -17.49 -0.08 -3.25
N ALA A 20 -18.61 -0.72 -2.97
CA ALA A 20 -19.32 -0.56 -1.69
C ALA A 20 -18.57 -1.17 -0.50
N ASP A 21 -17.63 -2.09 -0.76
CA ASP A 21 -16.84 -2.74 0.28
C ASP A 21 -15.54 -1.99 0.60
N MET A 22 -15.22 -0.96 -0.18
CA MET A 22 -14.02 -0.16 0.00
C MET A 22 -14.22 0.84 1.14
N VAL A 23 -13.39 0.73 2.16
CA VAL A 23 -13.45 1.59 3.33
C VAL A 23 -12.09 2.16 3.67
N MET A 24 -12.08 3.33 4.28
CA MET A 24 -10.85 3.97 4.77
C MET A 24 -10.67 3.61 6.24
N PRO A 25 -9.57 2.94 6.62
CA PRO A 25 -9.27 2.72 8.04
C PRO A 25 -9.06 4.04 8.75
N VAL A 26 -9.57 4.16 9.97
CA VAL A 26 -9.37 5.37 10.79
C VAL A 26 -8.08 5.26 11.60
N ASP A 27 -7.64 6.40 12.14
CA ASP A 27 -6.48 6.52 13.02
C ASP A 27 -5.13 6.12 12.40
N LEU A 28 -5.03 6.20 11.07
CA LEU A 28 -3.74 6.11 10.40
C LEU A 28 -3.00 7.44 10.52
N GLU A 29 -1.76 7.39 10.98
CA GLU A 29 -0.96 8.58 11.27
C GLU A 29 0.14 8.85 10.25
N ASN A 30 0.63 7.81 9.60
CA ASN A 30 1.78 7.91 8.70
C ASN A 30 1.66 6.91 7.57
N PHE A 31 2.12 7.31 6.38
CA PHE A 31 2.31 6.36 5.29
C PHE A 31 3.57 6.71 4.51
N SER A 32 4.19 5.69 3.94
CA SER A 32 5.39 5.86 3.11
C SER A 32 5.28 4.96 1.89
N PRO A 33 5.03 5.53 0.70
CA PRO A 33 5.09 4.75 -0.53
C PRO A 33 6.54 4.55 -0.95
N THR A 34 6.86 3.39 -1.49
CA THR A 34 8.18 3.06 -2.00
C THR A 34 8.05 2.35 -3.33
N ILE A 35 8.74 2.87 -4.34
CA ILE A 35 8.83 2.22 -5.65
C ILE A 35 10.25 1.72 -5.83
N ASP A 36 10.40 0.40 -5.88
CA ASP A 36 11.70 -0.23 -6.12
C ASP A 36 11.78 -0.64 -7.58
N GLY A 37 12.87 -0.23 -8.24
CA GLY A 37 13.15 -0.62 -9.61
C GLY A 37 14.24 -1.68 -9.66
N THR A 38 14.09 -2.64 -10.55
CA THR A 38 15.14 -3.61 -10.87
C THR A 38 15.80 -3.20 -12.16
N THR A 39 17.11 -2.94 -12.13
CA THR A 39 17.89 -2.59 -13.31
C THR A 39 18.91 -3.67 -13.60
N GLU A 40 19.09 -3.93 -14.89
CA GLU A 40 20.16 -4.82 -15.36
C GLU A 40 21.19 -4.00 -16.10
N GLU A 41 22.45 -4.33 -15.90
CA GLU A 41 23.57 -3.70 -16.56
C GLU A 41 24.32 -4.73 -17.38
N TRP A 42 24.84 -4.30 -18.55
CA TRP A 42 25.68 -5.14 -19.38
C TRP A 42 26.71 -4.27 -20.11
N TYR A 43 27.77 -4.92 -20.54
CA TYR A 43 28.85 -4.25 -21.28
C TYR A 43 28.84 -4.78 -22.70
N ALA A 44 28.41 -3.95 -23.64
CA ALA A 44 28.39 -4.30 -25.05
C ALA A 44 29.73 -3.95 -25.71
N MET A 45 30.11 -4.72 -26.71
CA MET A 45 31.37 -4.49 -27.43
C MET A 45 31.39 -3.16 -28.20
N ASP A 46 30.21 -2.68 -28.61
CA ASP A 46 30.06 -1.42 -29.32
C ASP A 46 29.97 -0.18 -28.41
N ALA A 47 30.02 -0.37 -27.10
CA ALA A 47 29.89 0.71 -26.11
C ALA A 47 31.24 1.18 -25.54
N GLU A 48 32.34 0.73 -26.10
CA GLU A 48 33.73 1.15 -25.74
C GLU A 48 34.04 1.00 -24.24
N GLY A 49 33.51 -0.06 -23.59
CA GLY A 49 33.73 -0.32 -22.19
C GLY A 49 32.75 0.36 -21.23
N TRP A 50 31.79 1.10 -21.74
CA TRP A 50 30.74 1.72 -20.94
C TRP A 50 29.58 0.75 -20.75
N ALA A 51 29.03 0.75 -19.53
CA ALA A 51 27.88 -0.07 -19.20
C ALA A 51 26.61 0.49 -19.85
N LYS A 52 25.79 -0.42 -20.35
CA LYS A 52 24.39 -0.12 -20.71
C LYS A 52 23.50 -0.67 -19.63
N SER A 53 22.40 0.00 -19.34
CA SER A 53 21.47 -0.43 -18.30
C SER A 53 20.03 -0.26 -18.76
N ALA A 54 19.16 -1.12 -18.25
CA ALA A 54 17.73 -1.06 -18.50
C ALA A 54 16.97 -1.43 -17.22
N MET A 55 15.86 -0.75 -17.00
CA MET A 55 14.97 -1.11 -15.90
C MET A 55 14.03 -2.21 -16.35
N THR A 56 14.15 -3.39 -15.74
CA THR A 56 13.40 -4.59 -16.12
C THR A 56 12.18 -4.86 -15.28
N GLY A 57 12.04 -4.19 -14.14
CA GLY A 57 10.88 -4.39 -13.28
C GLY A 57 10.71 -3.28 -12.25
N LYS A 58 9.51 -3.18 -11.69
CA LYS A 58 9.19 -2.26 -10.61
C LYS A 58 8.30 -2.95 -9.58
N LYS A 59 8.44 -2.52 -8.33
CA LYS A 59 7.64 -2.99 -7.22
C LYS A 59 7.16 -1.78 -6.42
N LEU A 60 5.85 -1.70 -6.19
CA LEU A 60 5.26 -0.65 -5.38
C LEU A 60 4.83 -1.21 -4.04
N SER A 61 5.25 -0.57 -2.97
CA SER A 61 4.88 -0.94 -1.61
C SER A 61 4.57 0.29 -0.79
N PHE A 62 3.76 0.09 0.26
CA PHE A 62 3.38 1.14 1.18
C PHE A 62 3.60 0.66 2.60
N SER A 63 4.10 1.54 3.46
CA SER A 63 4.19 1.30 4.90
C SER A 63 3.21 2.23 5.60
N PHE A 64 2.33 1.67 6.42
CA PHE A 64 1.33 2.42 7.17
C PHE A 64 1.55 2.25 8.66
N LYS A 65 1.40 3.34 9.38
CA LYS A 65 1.49 3.36 10.84
C LYS A 65 0.33 4.17 11.42
N GLY A 66 -0.22 3.71 12.51
CA GLY A 66 -1.32 4.40 13.18
C GLY A 66 -1.70 3.71 14.47
N LYS A 67 -2.92 3.97 14.90
CA LYS A 67 -3.47 3.42 16.15
C LYS A 67 -4.53 2.38 15.84
N ARG A 68 -4.66 1.38 16.73
CA ARG A 68 -5.71 0.37 16.66
C ARG A 68 -7.03 0.98 17.11
N SER A 69 -8.00 1.03 16.21
CA SER A 69 -9.34 1.55 16.52
C SER A 69 -10.36 0.40 16.45
N VAL A 70 -10.75 -0.10 17.61
CA VAL A 70 -11.72 -1.19 17.71
C VAL A 70 -13.11 -0.68 17.30
N SER A 71 -13.84 -1.53 16.57
CA SER A 71 -15.19 -1.25 16.03
C SER A 71 -15.20 -0.41 14.75
N ASP A 72 -14.05 0.01 14.23
CA ASP A 72 -13.99 0.58 12.90
C ASP A 72 -13.83 -0.55 11.87
N THR A 73 -14.69 -0.60 10.85
CA THR A 73 -14.72 -1.69 9.87
C THR A 73 -13.37 -1.87 9.18
N GLY A 74 -12.76 -0.80 8.70
CA GLY A 74 -11.48 -0.88 7.98
C GLY A 74 -10.32 -1.25 8.90
N ASN A 75 -10.24 -0.63 10.06
CA ASN A 75 -9.20 -0.90 11.03
C ASN A 75 -9.29 -2.34 11.57
N ASP A 76 -10.50 -2.80 11.92
CA ASP A 76 -10.73 -4.18 12.36
C ASP A 76 -10.37 -5.20 11.29
N TYR A 77 -10.71 -4.93 10.03
CA TYR A 77 -10.38 -5.82 8.92
C TYR A 77 -8.86 -5.98 8.78
N ILE A 78 -8.13 -4.86 8.74
CA ILE A 78 -6.66 -4.89 8.61
C ILE A 78 -6.03 -5.62 9.80
N ALA A 79 -6.45 -5.32 11.02
CA ALA A 79 -5.91 -5.97 12.22
C ALA A 79 -6.18 -7.48 12.22
N GLY A 80 -7.32 -7.91 11.71
CA GLY A 80 -7.66 -9.33 11.60
C GLY A 80 -6.77 -10.09 10.63
N LEU A 81 -6.16 -9.42 9.66
CA LEU A 81 -5.25 -10.05 8.69
C LEU A 81 -3.91 -10.46 9.30
N ALA A 82 -3.59 -9.98 10.52
CA ALA A 82 -2.35 -10.38 11.20
C ALA A 82 -2.24 -11.90 11.44
N TRP A 83 -3.38 -12.57 11.52
CA TRP A 83 -3.47 -14.00 11.81
C TRP A 83 -3.74 -14.86 10.57
N LYS A 84 -3.72 -14.24 9.39
CA LYS A 84 -4.01 -14.90 8.12
C LYS A 84 -2.78 -14.87 7.21
N PHE A 85 -2.79 -15.71 6.19
CA PHE A 85 -1.70 -15.78 5.20
C PHE A 85 -2.25 -16.26 3.86
N GLY A 86 -1.39 -16.24 2.83
CA GLY A 86 -1.77 -16.65 1.48
C GLY A 86 -2.75 -15.69 0.84
N GLN A 87 -3.77 -16.20 0.18
CA GLN A 87 -4.75 -15.35 -0.49
C GLN A 87 -5.68 -14.62 0.49
N ASP A 88 -5.76 -15.06 1.73
CA ASP A 88 -6.61 -14.44 2.74
C ASP A 88 -6.13 -13.04 3.14
N VAL A 89 -4.87 -12.72 2.89
CA VAL A 89 -4.31 -11.38 3.16
C VAL A 89 -4.30 -10.49 1.93
N MET A 90 -4.82 -10.96 0.81
CA MET A 90 -4.93 -10.18 -0.42
C MET A 90 -6.26 -9.44 -0.45
N THR A 91 -6.22 -8.19 -0.85
CA THR A 91 -7.41 -7.36 -0.98
C THR A 91 -7.21 -6.30 -2.06
N LYS A 92 -8.25 -5.50 -2.27
CA LYS A 92 -8.17 -4.35 -3.17
C LYS A 92 -7.79 -3.10 -2.41
N PHE A 93 -6.97 -2.28 -3.03
CA PHE A 93 -6.45 -1.04 -2.46
C PHE A 93 -6.63 0.09 -3.44
N GLU A 94 -7.05 1.24 -2.93
CA GLU A 94 -7.17 2.47 -3.71
C GLU A 94 -6.52 3.62 -2.94
N TRP A 95 -5.65 4.36 -3.62
CA TRP A 95 -5.03 5.57 -3.08
C TRP A 95 -5.48 6.76 -3.90
N GLU A 96 -6.18 7.68 -3.27
CA GLU A 96 -6.57 8.94 -3.86
C GLU A 96 -5.60 10.02 -3.41
N MET A 97 -4.82 10.53 -4.36
CA MET A 97 -3.80 11.54 -4.09
C MET A 97 -4.44 12.92 -3.96
N VAL A 98 -3.73 13.83 -3.29
CA VAL A 98 -4.20 15.22 -3.10
C VAL A 98 -4.42 15.93 -4.43
N SER A 99 -3.62 15.60 -5.44
CA SER A 99 -3.76 16.17 -6.80
C SER A 99 -5.00 15.71 -7.55
N GLY A 100 -5.75 14.75 -7.03
CA GLY A 100 -6.89 14.14 -7.70
C GLY A 100 -6.56 12.87 -8.47
N ALA A 101 -5.29 12.51 -8.58
CA ALA A 101 -4.89 11.25 -9.19
C ALA A 101 -5.29 10.07 -8.31
N LYS A 102 -5.59 8.95 -8.94
CA LYS A 102 -5.97 7.71 -8.24
C LYS A 102 -5.09 6.57 -8.68
N LEU A 103 -4.76 5.71 -7.72
CA LEU A 103 -4.03 4.49 -7.98
C LEU A 103 -4.78 3.33 -7.34
N ALA A 104 -5.11 2.33 -8.13
CA ALA A 104 -5.85 1.16 -7.69
C ALA A 104 -5.08 -0.10 -8.06
N CYS A 105 -5.00 -1.04 -7.13
CA CYS A 105 -4.35 -2.32 -7.37
C CYS A 105 -4.82 -3.38 -6.37
N ASP A 106 -4.57 -4.65 -6.70
CA ASP A 106 -4.67 -5.71 -5.73
C ASP A 106 -3.39 -5.72 -4.90
N VAL A 107 -3.52 -5.96 -3.61
CA VAL A 107 -2.40 -5.87 -2.68
C VAL A 107 -2.34 -7.05 -1.74
N VAL A 108 -1.14 -7.30 -1.23
CA VAL A 108 -0.91 -8.23 -0.13
C VAL A 108 -0.63 -7.39 1.12
N VAL A 109 -1.41 -7.61 2.16
CA VAL A 109 -1.28 -6.88 3.42
C VAL A 109 -0.49 -7.72 4.41
N ASN A 110 0.58 -7.16 4.94
CA ASN A 110 1.38 -7.79 5.98
C ASN A 110 1.32 -6.93 7.24
N VAL A 111 0.58 -7.40 8.24
CA VAL A 111 0.46 -6.69 9.50
C VAL A 111 1.67 -7.01 10.38
N THR A 112 2.46 -5.99 10.67
CA THR A 112 3.69 -6.14 11.46
C THR A 112 3.48 -5.86 12.94
N THR A 113 2.52 -4.99 13.28
CA THR A 113 2.23 -4.63 14.67
C THR A 113 0.71 -4.56 14.84
N PRO A 114 0.07 -5.63 15.33
CA PRO A 114 -1.38 -5.65 15.53
C PRO A 114 -1.85 -4.99 16.83
N GLY A 115 -0.94 -4.47 17.61
CA GLY A 115 -1.20 -3.82 18.88
C GLY A 115 0.09 -3.69 19.68
N GLY A 116 0.02 -3.06 20.84
CA GLY A 116 1.17 -2.94 21.73
C GLY A 116 1.58 -1.49 21.96
N GLY A 117 2.63 -1.33 22.73
CA GLY A 117 3.17 -0.05 23.15
C GLY A 117 3.34 -0.02 24.67
N ASP A 118 3.71 1.14 25.20
CA ASP A 118 3.81 1.35 26.63
C ASP A 118 2.42 1.37 27.29
N THR A 119 2.35 1.11 28.58
CA THR A 119 1.06 0.98 29.30
C THR A 119 0.19 2.22 29.22
N THR A 120 0.77 3.39 29.00
CA THR A 120 0.05 4.66 28.86
C THR A 120 -0.30 5.01 27.41
N ASN A 121 0.17 4.22 26.45
CA ASN A 121 -0.07 4.46 25.04
C ASN A 121 -1.32 3.72 24.56
N ILE A 122 -1.92 4.22 23.48
CA ILE A 122 -2.96 3.52 22.75
C ILE A 122 -2.30 2.47 21.88
N ASP A 123 -2.94 1.29 21.74
CA ASP A 123 -2.40 0.21 20.90
C ASP A 123 -2.07 0.70 19.49
N ALA A 124 -0.88 0.35 19.02
CA ALA A 124 -0.44 0.68 17.70
C ALA A 124 -0.95 -0.32 16.66
N LEU A 125 -1.17 0.15 15.44
CA LEU A 125 -1.43 -0.70 14.29
C LEU A 125 -0.45 -0.30 13.18
N GLU A 126 0.44 -1.21 12.82
CA GLU A 126 1.40 -1.00 11.76
C GLU A 126 1.31 -2.15 10.76
N PHE A 127 1.33 -1.82 9.48
CA PHE A 127 1.27 -2.84 8.43
C PHE A 127 1.94 -2.35 7.17
N GLU A 128 2.32 -3.30 6.33
CA GLU A 128 2.90 -3.04 5.02
C GLU A 128 1.98 -3.60 3.94
N VAL A 129 1.88 -2.88 2.84
CA VAL A 129 1.04 -3.23 1.70
C VAL A 129 1.93 -3.30 0.46
N THR A 130 1.92 -4.43 -0.22
CA THR A 130 2.69 -4.62 -1.45
C THR A 130 1.73 -4.88 -2.61
N CYS A 131 1.89 -4.13 -3.70
CA CYS A 131 1.05 -4.32 -4.88
C CYS A 131 1.34 -5.66 -5.55
N TYR A 132 0.28 -6.37 -5.93
CA TYR A 132 0.35 -7.59 -6.71
C TYR A 132 0.17 -7.24 -8.18
N GLY A 133 1.27 -7.27 -8.92
CA GLY A 133 1.25 -6.91 -10.33
C GLY A 133 1.27 -5.41 -10.58
N LYS A 134 0.81 -5.01 -11.76
CA LYS A 134 0.83 -3.62 -12.19
C LYS A 134 -0.35 -2.85 -11.62
N PRO A 135 -0.11 -1.73 -10.90
CA PRO A 135 -1.21 -0.88 -10.43
C PRO A 135 -1.84 -0.11 -11.60
N THR A 136 -3.13 0.19 -11.46
CA THR A 136 -3.84 1.05 -12.40
C THR A 136 -3.75 2.48 -11.90
N PHE A 137 -3.06 3.33 -12.67
CA PHE A 137 -2.91 4.73 -12.36
C PHE A 137 -3.87 5.57 -13.20
N THR A 138 -4.68 6.42 -12.56
CA THR A 138 -5.56 7.35 -13.22
C THR A 138 -5.06 8.76 -12.94
N PRO A 139 -4.58 9.51 -13.97
CA PRO A 139 -4.11 10.88 -13.74
C PRO A 139 -5.23 11.80 -13.31
N PRO A 140 -4.90 12.95 -12.68
CA PRO A 140 -5.93 13.91 -12.30
C PRO A 140 -6.65 14.43 -13.51
N VAL A 141 -7.96 14.65 -13.34
CA VAL A 141 -8.78 15.25 -14.42
C VAL A 141 -8.37 16.71 -14.57
N ALA A 142 -8.02 17.11 -15.79
CA ALA A 142 -7.70 18.49 -16.08
C ALA A 142 -8.96 19.35 -15.89
N ALA A 143 -8.83 20.39 -15.12
CA ALA A 143 -9.93 21.32 -14.86
C ALA A 143 -10.13 22.28 -16.04
#